data_d8d373a2d62a400f6c4e77f51aa52a17
#
_entry.id   d8d373a2d62a400f6c4e77f51aa52a17
#
_cell.length_a   1.000
_cell.length_b   1.000
_cell.length_c   1.000
_cell.angle_alpha   90.00
_cell.angle_beta   90.00
_cell.angle_gamma   90.00
#
_symmetry.space_group_name_H-M   'P 1'
#
loop_
_entity.id
_entity.type
_entity.pdbx_description
1 polymer ?
#
loop_
_entity_poly.entity_id
_entity_poly.type
_entity_poly.pdbx_seq_one_letter_code
_entity_poly.pdbx_strand_id
1 'polypeptide(L)'
;MNSPCCLILLLTSASIVAIAGCQKSEQIERYTVAKPVPLEAVASSSADPHAGLAIGEAAKGEPTDRALGAIVPVGTQGWFFKLTGPKDAVAAKADEFKTFLKSVHFSPEGKPAWTLPDGWQEQPGNQIRYATLVIPGEGKPLEVGVTALPKSVDDEAYALMNVNRWRGQLQLPPITREQLAQESTQIQLDGATATLVDLLGIATPGGPGRGPFMSGAPNGK
;
A
#
# COMPACT_ATOMS: atom_id res chain seq x y z
N MET A 1 -20.61 -72.05 25.60
CA MET A 1 -20.72 -72.40 27.02
C MET A 1 -20.36 -71.14 27.83
N ASN A 2 -21.41 -70.68 28.58
CA ASN A 2 -21.32 -69.81 29.78
C ASN A 2 -20.75 -68.41 29.78
N SER A 3 -21.72 -67.49 29.83
CA SER A 3 -21.69 -66.24 30.64
C SER A 3 -21.20 -66.48 32.09
N PRO A 4 -20.84 -65.43 32.91
CA PRO A 4 -21.77 -64.36 33.29
C PRO A 4 -21.13 -62.95 33.49
N CYS A 5 -21.93 -61.97 33.24
CA CYS A 5 -22.44 -60.93 34.16
C CYS A 5 -21.51 -60.40 35.25
N CYS A 6 -21.12 -59.13 35.15
CA CYS A 6 -20.90 -58.28 36.33
C CYS A 6 -21.35 -56.85 36.08
N LEU A 7 -22.46 -56.54 36.72
CA LEU A 7 -23.11 -55.26 36.80
C LEU A 7 -22.34 -54.39 37.81
N ILE A 8 -21.73 -53.28 37.38
CA ILE A 8 -21.20 -52.27 38.31
C ILE A 8 -21.94 -50.97 38.12
N LEU A 9 -22.79 -50.69 39.09
CA LEU A 9 -23.46 -49.43 39.30
C LEU A 9 -22.46 -48.40 39.79
N LEU A 10 -22.19 -47.35 39.04
CA LEU A 10 -21.38 -46.19 39.50
C LEU A 10 -22.29 -44.94 39.52
N LEU A 11 -22.53 -44.49 40.75
CA LEU A 11 -23.21 -43.26 41.07
C LEU A 11 -22.41 -42.08 40.52
N THR A 12 -22.97 -41.30 39.61
CA THR A 12 -22.39 -40.02 39.18
C THR A 12 -22.93 -38.91 40.08
N SER A 13 -22.04 -38.40 40.91
CA SER A 13 -22.23 -37.19 41.71
C SER A 13 -22.21 -35.98 40.77
N ALA A 14 -23.34 -35.29 40.63
CA ALA A 14 -23.43 -34.06 39.85
C ALA A 14 -22.91 -32.87 40.69
N SER A 15 -21.71 -32.42 40.40
CA SER A 15 -21.19 -31.13 40.94
C SER A 15 -21.68 -29.97 40.10
N ILE A 16 -22.61 -29.19 40.63
CA ILE A 16 -23.07 -27.93 40.06
C ILE A 16 -21.99 -26.88 40.38
N VAL A 17 -21.22 -26.49 39.38
CA VAL A 17 -20.31 -25.32 39.46
C VAL A 17 -21.14 -24.09 39.10
N ALA A 18 -21.45 -23.27 40.09
CA ALA A 18 -22.04 -21.96 39.89
C ALA A 18 -20.96 -20.99 39.35
N ILE A 19 -21.02 -20.66 38.08
CA ILE A 19 -20.17 -19.63 37.44
C ILE A 19 -20.86 -18.29 37.76
N ALA A 20 -20.33 -17.57 38.74
CA ALA A 20 -20.67 -16.17 38.96
C ALA A 20 -20.01 -15.32 37.85
N GLY A 21 -20.75 -15.10 36.77
CA GLY A 21 -20.35 -14.16 35.71
C GLY A 21 -20.50 -12.73 36.21
N CYS A 22 -19.41 -12.03 36.44
CA CYS A 22 -19.42 -10.57 36.57
C CYS A 22 -19.81 -9.98 35.21
N GLN A 23 -21.08 -9.62 35.06
CA GLN A 23 -21.52 -8.76 33.98
C GLN A 23 -21.06 -7.34 34.28
N LYS A 24 -19.99 -6.92 33.62
CA LYS A 24 -19.61 -5.52 33.53
C LYS A 24 -20.66 -4.86 32.62
N SER A 25 -21.58 -4.10 33.20
CA SER A 25 -22.56 -3.32 32.45
C SER A 25 -21.80 -2.27 31.65
N GLU A 26 -21.73 -2.43 30.34
CA GLU A 26 -21.34 -1.35 29.43
C GLU A 26 -22.41 -0.26 29.53
N GLN A 27 -22.06 0.83 30.20
CA GLN A 27 -22.86 2.03 30.22
C GLN A 27 -22.76 2.67 28.83
N ILE A 28 -23.82 2.52 28.03
CA ILE A 28 -23.96 3.24 26.76
C ILE A 28 -24.16 4.71 27.09
N GLU A 29 -23.10 5.50 27.01
CA GLU A 29 -23.23 6.96 27.07
C GLU A 29 -23.99 7.43 25.83
N ARG A 30 -25.21 7.92 26.07
CA ARG A 30 -26.01 8.55 25.00
C ARG A 30 -25.38 9.91 24.66
N TYR A 31 -24.62 9.94 23.58
CA TYR A 31 -24.13 11.17 22.99
C TYR A 31 -25.30 11.91 22.32
N THR A 32 -25.71 13.05 22.88
CA THR A 32 -26.72 13.90 22.26
C THR A 32 -26.07 14.80 21.25
N VAL A 33 -26.19 14.46 19.95
CA VAL A 33 -25.79 15.35 18.87
C VAL A 33 -26.77 16.52 18.82
N ALA A 34 -26.29 17.74 19.03
CA ALA A 34 -27.07 18.94 18.84
C ALA A 34 -27.60 19.00 17.40
N LYS A 35 -28.92 19.17 17.28
CA LYS A 35 -29.59 19.29 15.98
C LYS A 35 -29.04 20.51 15.25
N PRO A 36 -28.57 20.38 13.99
CA PRO A 36 -28.08 21.53 13.25
C PRO A 36 -29.20 22.55 13.05
N VAL A 37 -28.91 23.81 13.32
CA VAL A 37 -29.80 24.94 13.05
C VAL A 37 -30.08 25.00 11.54
N PRO A 38 -31.34 25.19 11.09
CA PRO A 38 -31.63 25.32 9.66
C PRO A 38 -30.90 26.56 9.10
N LEU A 39 -29.97 26.36 8.17
CA LEU A 39 -29.47 27.44 7.35
C LEU A 39 -30.53 27.79 6.33
N GLU A 40 -31.09 28.98 6.43
CA GLU A 40 -31.84 29.60 5.38
C GLU A 40 -30.99 29.69 4.11
N ALA A 41 -31.67 29.48 3.01
CA ALA A 41 -31.16 29.32 1.65
C ALA A 41 -30.07 30.32 1.27
N VAL A 42 -28.85 29.82 1.04
CA VAL A 42 -27.89 30.46 0.14
C VAL A 42 -27.73 29.53 -1.07
N ALA A 43 -27.91 30.18 -2.23
CA ALA A 43 -27.98 29.55 -3.54
C ALA A 43 -26.92 28.52 -3.83
N SER A 44 -27.38 27.42 -4.42
CA SER A 44 -26.68 26.44 -5.26
C SER A 44 -25.21 26.70 -5.57
N SER A 45 -24.35 26.02 -4.82
CA SER A 45 -23.02 25.63 -5.27
C SER A 45 -22.95 24.11 -5.08
N SER A 46 -22.89 23.38 -6.17
CA SER A 46 -22.64 21.93 -6.20
C SER A 46 -21.29 21.66 -5.54
N ALA A 47 -21.30 21.42 -4.24
CA ALA A 47 -20.12 21.03 -3.50
C ALA A 47 -19.82 19.56 -3.83
N ASP A 48 -18.80 19.33 -4.64
CA ASP A 48 -18.15 18.06 -4.87
C ASP A 48 -17.64 17.53 -3.51
N PRO A 49 -18.00 16.30 -3.08
CA PRO A 49 -17.54 15.73 -1.81
C PRO A 49 -16.03 15.51 -1.73
N HIS A 50 -15.27 15.79 -2.79
CA HIS A 50 -13.82 15.74 -2.83
C HIS A 50 -13.11 17.10 -2.69
N ALA A 51 -13.83 18.21 -2.45
CA ALA A 51 -13.27 19.56 -2.32
C ALA A 51 -12.44 19.80 -1.04
N GLY A 52 -12.12 18.78 -0.27
CA GLY A 52 -11.30 18.87 0.95
C GLY A 52 -9.84 18.46 0.79
N LEU A 53 -9.42 17.98 -0.37
CA LEU A 53 -8.00 17.80 -0.66
C LEU A 53 -7.46 19.15 -1.12
N ALA A 54 -6.81 19.89 -0.21
CA ALA A 54 -6.04 21.06 -0.57
C ALA A 54 -5.20 20.70 -1.81
N ILE A 55 -5.44 21.42 -2.91
CA ILE A 55 -4.58 21.37 -4.09
C ILE A 55 -3.24 21.91 -3.58
N GLY A 56 -2.34 21.00 -3.20
CA GLY A 56 -1.02 21.37 -2.76
C GLY A 56 -0.35 22.16 -3.87
N GLU A 57 0.02 23.40 -3.61
CA GLU A 57 0.94 24.11 -4.49
C GLU A 57 2.15 23.19 -4.73
N ALA A 58 2.54 23.05 -5.99
CA ALA A 58 3.75 22.32 -6.33
C ALA A 58 4.92 22.89 -5.52
N ALA A 59 5.76 22.00 -4.97
CA ALA A 59 6.89 22.43 -4.17
C ALA A 59 7.76 23.43 -4.94
N LYS A 60 8.09 24.55 -4.30
CA LYS A 60 9.03 25.54 -4.85
C LYS A 60 10.45 25.01 -4.65
N GLY A 61 11.05 24.47 -5.71
CA GLY A 61 12.43 23.99 -5.69
C GLY A 61 12.73 23.05 -6.86
N GLU A 62 14.02 22.84 -7.11
CA GLU A 62 14.45 21.83 -8.07
C GLU A 62 14.12 20.43 -7.54
N PRO A 63 13.62 19.51 -8.37
CA PRO A 63 13.37 18.14 -7.98
C PRO A 63 14.64 17.44 -7.47
N THR A 64 14.58 16.89 -6.28
CA THR A 64 15.68 16.15 -5.64
C THR A 64 15.44 14.64 -5.62
N ASP A 65 14.19 14.23 -5.76
CA ASP A 65 13.77 12.83 -5.65
C ASP A 65 13.08 12.35 -6.92
N ARG A 66 13.18 11.07 -7.19
CA ARG A 66 12.51 10.39 -8.31
C ARG A 66 11.82 9.13 -7.83
N ALA A 67 10.66 8.84 -8.39
CA ALA A 67 9.96 7.60 -8.18
C ALA A 67 9.60 6.97 -9.54
N LEU A 68 10.07 5.74 -9.76
CA LEU A 68 9.59 4.86 -10.81
C LEU A 68 8.58 3.91 -10.18
N GLY A 69 7.35 3.94 -10.65
CA GLY A 69 6.28 3.12 -10.10
C GLY A 69 5.54 2.36 -11.19
N ALA A 70 5.42 1.05 -11.03
CA ALA A 70 4.59 0.20 -11.88
C ALA A 70 3.39 -0.32 -11.10
N ILE A 71 2.21 -0.21 -11.70
CA ILE A 71 0.94 -0.72 -11.17
C ILE A 71 0.47 -1.81 -12.10
N VAL A 72 0.28 -3.02 -11.56
CA VAL A 72 -0.13 -4.21 -12.32
C VAL A 72 -1.43 -4.75 -11.72
N PRO A 73 -2.58 -4.49 -12.34
CA PRO A 73 -3.85 -5.07 -11.91
C PRO A 73 -3.90 -6.55 -12.29
N VAL A 74 -4.19 -7.41 -11.31
CA VAL A 74 -4.35 -8.86 -11.49
C VAL A 74 -5.57 -9.32 -10.68
N GLY A 75 -6.64 -9.69 -11.35
CA GLY A 75 -7.90 -10.07 -10.72
C GLY A 75 -8.44 -8.97 -9.79
N THR A 76 -8.62 -9.28 -8.51
CA THR A 76 -9.11 -8.35 -7.48
C THR A 76 -8.01 -7.63 -6.72
N GLN A 77 -6.76 -7.73 -7.17
CA GLN A 77 -5.60 -7.09 -6.54
C GLN A 77 -4.88 -6.18 -7.53
N GLY A 78 -4.24 -5.15 -6.99
CA GLY A 78 -3.23 -4.37 -7.69
C GLY A 78 -1.87 -4.61 -7.08
N TRP A 79 -0.91 -4.97 -7.90
CA TRP A 79 0.48 -5.12 -7.52
C TRP A 79 1.25 -3.86 -7.84
N PHE A 80 2.09 -3.45 -6.91
CA PHE A 80 2.90 -2.25 -7.00
C PHE A 80 4.37 -2.59 -6.90
N PHE A 81 5.14 -2.14 -7.88
CA PHE A 81 6.60 -2.18 -7.87
C PHE A 81 7.09 -0.73 -7.86
N LYS A 82 7.66 -0.27 -6.76
CA LYS A 82 8.02 1.13 -6.61
C LYS A 82 9.48 1.30 -6.18
N LEU A 83 10.28 1.91 -7.04
CA LEU A 83 11.65 2.36 -6.80
C LEU A 83 11.65 3.85 -6.48
N THR A 84 12.21 4.26 -5.33
CA THR A 84 12.28 5.67 -4.93
C THR A 84 13.64 6.01 -4.36
N GLY A 85 14.08 7.23 -4.57
CA GLY A 85 15.34 7.72 -4.02
C GLY A 85 15.80 9.04 -4.64
N PRO A 86 17.06 9.44 -4.40
CA PRO A 86 17.65 10.59 -5.07
C PRO A 86 17.53 10.48 -6.59
N LYS A 87 17.17 11.60 -7.26
CA LYS A 87 16.81 11.60 -8.68
C LYS A 87 17.86 10.93 -9.58
N ASP A 88 19.14 11.23 -9.35
CA ASP A 88 20.23 10.74 -10.20
C ASP A 88 20.52 9.24 -9.94
N ALA A 89 20.42 8.80 -8.69
CA ALA A 89 20.58 7.39 -8.33
C ALA A 89 19.47 6.53 -8.94
N VAL A 90 18.21 7.00 -8.89
CA VAL A 90 17.07 6.30 -9.52
C VAL A 90 17.19 6.36 -11.05
N ALA A 91 17.66 7.49 -11.62
CA ALA A 91 17.88 7.63 -13.05
C ALA A 91 18.87 6.58 -13.58
N ALA A 92 19.98 6.38 -12.86
CA ALA A 92 21.00 5.38 -13.23
C ALA A 92 20.47 3.93 -13.21
N LYS A 93 19.36 3.66 -12.52
CA LYS A 93 18.73 2.33 -12.40
C LYS A 93 17.43 2.18 -13.20
N ALA A 94 17.03 3.20 -13.94
CA ALA A 94 15.73 3.22 -14.62
C ALA A 94 15.56 2.10 -15.66
N ASP A 95 16.58 1.84 -16.47
CA ASP A 95 16.50 0.80 -17.51
C ASP A 95 16.63 -0.60 -16.93
N GLU A 96 17.44 -0.76 -15.89
CA GLU A 96 17.54 -2.01 -15.12
C GLU A 96 16.20 -2.36 -14.46
N PHE A 97 15.52 -1.35 -13.88
CA PHE A 97 14.18 -1.51 -13.31
C PHE A 97 13.13 -1.89 -14.37
N LYS A 98 13.15 -1.27 -15.54
CA LYS A 98 12.25 -1.66 -16.66
C LYS A 98 12.52 -3.08 -17.15
N THR A 99 13.80 -3.50 -17.20
CA THR A 99 14.18 -4.86 -17.57
C THR A 99 13.69 -5.85 -16.51
N PHE A 100 13.86 -5.54 -15.23
CA PHE A 100 13.31 -6.31 -14.13
C PHE A 100 11.79 -6.48 -14.27
N LEU A 101 11.04 -5.39 -14.50
CA LEU A 101 9.59 -5.47 -14.66
C LEU A 101 9.16 -6.45 -15.75
N LYS A 102 9.88 -6.52 -16.88
CA LYS A 102 9.57 -7.45 -17.97
C LYS A 102 9.77 -8.93 -17.59
N SER A 103 10.52 -9.21 -16.52
CA SER A 103 10.69 -10.57 -16.00
C SER A 103 9.56 -11.01 -15.07
N VAL A 104 8.71 -10.05 -14.65
CA VAL A 104 7.61 -10.33 -13.74
C VAL A 104 6.51 -11.09 -14.47
N HIS A 105 6.09 -12.20 -13.90
CA HIS A 105 4.96 -12.99 -14.37
C HIS A 105 4.08 -13.38 -13.18
N PHE A 106 2.84 -13.74 -13.44
CA PHE A 106 1.88 -14.07 -12.40
C PHE A 106 1.41 -15.51 -12.52
N SER A 107 1.40 -16.23 -11.40
CA SER A 107 0.79 -17.56 -11.32
C SER A 107 -0.73 -17.48 -11.51
N PRO A 108 -1.41 -18.61 -11.79
CA PRO A 108 -2.87 -18.66 -11.87
C PRO A 108 -3.58 -18.13 -10.61
N GLU A 109 -2.92 -18.23 -9.45
CA GLU A 109 -3.40 -17.71 -8.16
C GLU A 109 -3.13 -16.19 -7.98
N GLY A 110 -2.56 -15.52 -8.99
CA GLY A 110 -2.26 -14.09 -8.98
C GLY A 110 -1.03 -13.71 -8.15
N LYS A 111 -0.15 -14.65 -7.83
CA LYS A 111 1.11 -14.35 -7.13
C LYS A 111 2.20 -14.01 -8.14
N PRO A 112 2.98 -12.93 -7.91
CA PRO A 112 4.08 -12.58 -8.79
C PRO A 112 5.29 -13.49 -8.55
N ALA A 113 6.02 -13.75 -9.62
CA ALA A 113 7.37 -14.26 -9.62
C ALA A 113 8.20 -13.44 -10.61
N TRP A 114 9.51 -13.39 -10.43
CA TRP A 114 10.42 -12.58 -11.24
C TRP A 114 11.82 -13.16 -11.27
N THR A 115 12.62 -12.68 -12.21
CA THR A 115 14.07 -12.88 -12.23
C THR A 115 14.74 -11.60 -11.76
N LEU A 116 15.57 -11.70 -10.73
CA LEU A 116 16.32 -10.55 -10.24
C LEU A 116 17.47 -10.21 -11.20
N PRO A 117 17.72 -8.93 -11.49
CA PRO A 117 18.94 -8.49 -12.13
C PRO A 117 20.19 -8.84 -11.30
N ASP A 118 21.34 -8.92 -11.96
CA ASP A 118 22.59 -9.22 -11.29
C ASP A 118 22.89 -8.25 -10.14
N GLY A 119 23.26 -8.80 -9.00
CA GLY A 119 23.60 -8.06 -7.80
C GLY A 119 22.41 -7.58 -6.96
N TRP A 120 21.17 -7.65 -7.46
CA TRP A 120 19.99 -7.34 -6.65
C TRP A 120 19.76 -8.43 -5.60
N GLN A 121 19.20 -8.04 -4.47
CA GLN A 121 18.91 -8.95 -3.37
C GLN A 121 17.46 -8.84 -2.95
N GLU A 122 16.79 -9.97 -2.81
CA GLU A 122 15.43 -10.03 -2.28
C GLU A 122 15.47 -10.19 -0.76
N GLN A 123 14.72 -9.33 -0.09
CA GLN A 123 14.45 -9.43 1.34
C GLN A 123 12.99 -9.83 1.55
N PRO A 124 12.71 -10.68 2.55
CA PRO A 124 11.35 -11.06 2.90
C PRO A 124 10.47 -9.85 3.14
N GLY A 125 9.20 -9.99 2.81
CA GLY A 125 8.19 -9.00 3.08
C GLY A 125 7.91 -8.81 4.58
N ASN A 126 6.97 -7.92 4.86
CA ASN A 126 6.45 -7.64 6.19
C ASN A 126 4.93 -7.48 6.12
N GLN A 127 4.29 -6.92 7.14
CA GLN A 127 2.84 -6.70 7.17
C GLN A 127 2.32 -5.77 6.05
N ILE A 128 3.18 -4.96 5.42
CA ILE A 128 2.82 -3.97 4.40
C ILE A 128 3.39 -4.35 3.03
N ARG A 129 4.61 -4.86 2.98
CA ARG A 129 5.33 -5.21 1.74
C ARG A 129 5.31 -6.72 1.53
N TYR A 130 5.01 -7.14 0.31
CA TYR A 130 5.18 -8.54 -0.11
C TYR A 130 6.67 -8.92 -0.17
N ALA A 131 7.49 -8.06 -0.74
CA ALA A 131 8.94 -8.18 -0.80
C ALA A 131 9.62 -6.80 -0.83
N THR A 132 10.91 -6.76 -0.54
CA THR A 132 11.78 -5.61 -0.78
C THR A 132 12.97 -6.08 -1.60
N LEU A 133 13.19 -5.47 -2.78
CA LEU A 133 14.34 -5.78 -3.62
C LEU A 133 15.38 -4.67 -3.42
N VAL A 134 16.53 -5.05 -2.92
CA VAL A 134 17.63 -4.13 -2.63
C VAL A 134 18.56 -4.06 -3.84
N ILE A 135 18.80 -2.85 -4.31
CA ILE A 135 19.72 -2.53 -5.40
C ILE A 135 20.98 -1.95 -4.79
N PRO A 136 22.11 -2.67 -4.81
CA PRO A 136 23.36 -2.14 -4.31
C PRO A 136 23.86 -0.99 -5.20
N GLY A 137 24.61 -0.07 -4.62
CA GLY A 137 25.19 1.05 -5.31
C GLY A 137 26.28 1.73 -4.48
N GLU A 138 26.94 2.70 -5.06
CA GLU A 138 27.86 3.58 -4.33
C GLU A 138 27.04 4.44 -3.36
N GLY A 139 27.20 4.24 -2.06
CA GLY A 139 26.43 4.93 -1.01
C GLY A 139 25.25 4.12 -0.49
N LYS A 140 24.11 4.78 -0.25
CA LYS A 140 22.92 4.11 0.28
C LYS A 140 22.25 3.24 -0.80
N PRO A 141 22.00 1.95 -0.54
CA PRO A 141 21.26 1.10 -1.46
C PRO A 141 19.89 1.68 -1.79
N LEU A 142 19.43 1.48 -3.03
CA LEU A 142 18.05 1.73 -3.42
C LEU A 142 17.17 0.52 -3.13
N GLU A 143 15.88 0.74 -2.98
CA GLU A 143 14.92 -0.32 -2.70
C GLU A 143 13.74 -0.26 -3.68
N VAL A 144 13.38 -1.40 -4.25
CA VAL A 144 12.08 -1.59 -4.89
C VAL A 144 11.15 -2.21 -3.87
N GLY A 145 10.15 -1.46 -3.45
CA GLY A 145 9.08 -2.00 -2.62
C GLY A 145 8.04 -2.71 -3.48
N VAL A 146 7.78 -3.98 -3.18
CA VAL A 146 6.70 -4.76 -3.80
C VAL A 146 5.54 -4.86 -2.81
N THR A 147 4.34 -4.45 -3.24
CA THR A 147 3.15 -4.41 -2.38
C THR A 147 1.93 -4.89 -3.16
N ALA A 148 1.01 -5.59 -2.50
CA ALA A 148 -0.29 -5.94 -3.04
C ALA A 148 -1.39 -5.22 -2.25
N LEU A 149 -2.34 -4.60 -2.96
CA LEU A 149 -3.51 -3.97 -2.34
C LEU A 149 -4.79 -4.41 -3.05
N PRO A 150 -5.92 -4.54 -2.32
CA PRO A 150 -7.20 -4.82 -2.93
C PRO A 150 -7.59 -3.76 -3.97
N LYS A 151 -8.20 -4.20 -5.06
CA LYS A 151 -8.71 -3.38 -6.14
C LYS A 151 -10.24 -3.50 -6.18
N SER A 152 -10.93 -2.37 -5.98
CA SER A 152 -12.40 -2.30 -5.95
C SER A 152 -13.00 -1.44 -7.07
N VAL A 153 -12.17 -0.88 -7.96
CA VAL A 153 -12.55 -0.06 -9.10
C VAL A 153 -11.92 -0.59 -10.38
N ASP A 154 -12.30 -0.06 -11.55
CA ASP A 154 -11.65 -0.40 -12.83
C ASP A 154 -10.15 -0.07 -12.81
N ASP A 155 -9.39 -0.71 -13.70
CA ASP A 155 -7.93 -0.65 -13.71
C ASP A 155 -7.38 0.76 -13.90
N GLU A 156 -8.04 1.55 -14.73
CA GLU A 156 -7.62 2.91 -15.03
C GLU A 156 -7.86 3.87 -13.85
N ALA A 157 -9.05 3.79 -13.24
CA ALA A 157 -9.35 4.56 -12.03
C ALA A 157 -8.43 4.14 -10.88
N TYR A 158 -8.12 2.85 -10.78
CA TYR A 158 -7.19 2.33 -9.78
C TYR A 158 -5.77 2.87 -9.99
N ALA A 159 -5.30 2.87 -11.23
CA ALA A 159 -3.99 3.44 -11.57
C ALA A 159 -3.95 4.94 -11.26
N LEU A 160 -4.94 5.72 -11.70
CA LEU A 160 -5.01 7.16 -11.45
C LEU A 160 -4.98 7.51 -9.97
N MET A 161 -5.80 6.84 -9.16
CA MET A 161 -5.86 7.05 -7.72
C MET A 161 -4.49 6.81 -7.05
N ASN A 162 -3.80 5.74 -7.43
CA ASN A 162 -2.51 5.39 -6.83
C ASN A 162 -1.37 6.27 -7.35
N VAL A 163 -1.39 6.65 -8.62
CA VAL A 163 -0.43 7.62 -9.18
C VAL A 163 -0.60 8.96 -8.49
N ASN A 164 -1.80 9.47 -8.31
CA ASN A 164 -2.04 10.72 -7.61
C ASN A 164 -1.59 10.65 -6.13
N ARG A 165 -1.76 9.50 -5.47
CA ARG A 165 -1.17 9.28 -4.14
C ARG A 165 0.37 9.37 -4.17
N TRP A 166 1.03 8.83 -5.18
CA TRP A 166 2.49 8.91 -5.32
C TRP A 166 2.95 10.32 -5.68
N ARG A 167 2.20 11.02 -6.53
CA ARG A 167 2.45 12.43 -6.85
C ARG A 167 2.41 13.29 -5.60
N GLY A 168 1.42 13.11 -4.73
CA GLY A 168 1.35 13.81 -3.44
C GLY A 168 2.55 13.53 -2.52
N GLN A 169 3.13 12.34 -2.55
CA GLN A 169 4.35 12.02 -1.79
C GLN A 169 5.60 12.78 -2.29
N LEU A 170 5.57 13.25 -3.53
CA LEU A 170 6.62 14.05 -4.17
C LEU A 170 6.24 15.53 -4.29
N GLN A 171 5.19 15.97 -3.59
CA GLN A 171 4.66 17.33 -3.62
C GLN A 171 4.30 17.80 -5.04
N LEU A 172 3.82 16.87 -5.87
CA LEU A 172 3.30 17.15 -7.21
C LEU A 172 1.77 17.29 -7.18
N PRO A 173 1.19 18.16 -8.01
CA PRO A 173 -0.25 18.27 -8.13
C PRO A 173 -0.86 16.98 -8.69
N PRO A 174 -2.12 16.67 -8.35
CA PRO A 174 -2.82 15.53 -8.96
C PRO A 174 -3.03 15.76 -10.46
N ILE A 175 -3.17 14.67 -11.21
CA ILE A 175 -3.44 14.66 -12.64
C ILE A 175 -4.78 14.03 -12.95
N THR A 176 -5.30 14.34 -14.15
CA THR A 176 -6.52 13.74 -14.69
C THR A 176 -6.21 12.39 -15.36
N ARG A 177 -7.26 11.69 -15.78
CA ARG A 177 -7.18 10.43 -16.52
C ARG A 177 -6.45 10.60 -17.86
N GLU A 178 -6.77 11.68 -18.57
CA GLU A 178 -6.16 12.01 -19.85
C GLU A 178 -4.66 12.31 -19.72
N GLN A 179 -4.29 13.00 -18.65
CA GLN A 179 -2.87 13.26 -18.33
C GLN A 179 -2.13 11.98 -17.94
N LEU A 180 -2.79 11.09 -17.17
CA LEU A 180 -2.19 9.78 -16.86
C LEU A 180 -1.89 9.00 -18.13
N ALA A 181 -2.79 8.96 -19.10
CA ALA A 181 -2.57 8.28 -20.37
C ALA A 181 -1.37 8.85 -21.16
N GLN A 182 -1.09 10.15 -21.02
CA GLN A 182 0.05 10.81 -21.65
C GLN A 182 1.36 10.65 -20.89
N GLU A 183 1.30 10.63 -19.55
CA GLU A 183 2.45 10.61 -18.65
C GLU A 183 2.86 9.20 -18.21
N SER A 184 2.14 8.15 -18.62
CA SER A 184 2.45 6.76 -18.31
C SER A 184 2.88 5.95 -19.53
N THR A 185 3.58 4.87 -19.27
CA THR A 185 3.96 3.87 -20.28
C THR A 185 3.34 2.53 -19.94
N GLN A 186 2.67 1.90 -20.90
CA GLN A 186 2.17 0.54 -20.74
C GLN A 186 3.29 -0.48 -21.04
N ILE A 187 3.57 -1.36 -20.10
CA ILE A 187 4.53 -2.45 -20.25
C ILE A 187 3.77 -3.77 -20.26
N GLN A 188 3.92 -4.54 -21.33
CA GLN A 188 3.37 -5.88 -21.39
C GLN A 188 4.24 -6.83 -20.56
N LEU A 189 3.62 -7.53 -19.64
CA LEU A 189 4.19 -8.59 -18.81
C LEU A 189 3.58 -9.92 -19.26
N ASP A 190 4.11 -11.03 -18.77
CA ASP A 190 3.49 -12.33 -18.98
C ASP A 190 2.19 -12.43 -18.14
N GLY A 191 1.07 -12.45 -18.85
CA GLY A 191 -0.28 -12.53 -18.25
C GLY A 191 -0.87 -11.23 -17.71
N ALA A 192 -0.20 -10.07 -17.84
CA ALA A 192 -0.70 -8.79 -17.31
C ALA A 192 -0.12 -7.58 -18.06
N THR A 193 -0.71 -6.40 -17.81
CA THR A 193 -0.17 -5.13 -18.32
C THR A 193 0.13 -4.21 -17.14
N ALA A 194 1.34 -3.67 -17.09
CA ALA A 194 1.76 -2.71 -16.08
C ALA A 194 1.60 -1.28 -16.59
N THR A 195 1.04 -0.40 -15.77
CA THR A 195 1.10 1.05 -15.97
C THR A 195 2.33 1.58 -15.24
N LEU A 196 3.35 1.99 -15.98
CA LEU A 196 4.59 2.58 -15.46
C LEU A 196 4.52 4.09 -15.49
N VAL A 197 4.87 4.73 -14.38
CA VAL A 197 5.05 6.19 -14.26
C VAL A 197 6.45 6.52 -13.78
N ASP A 198 6.92 7.69 -14.18
CA ASP A 198 8.22 8.25 -13.81
C ASP A 198 7.99 9.66 -13.26
N LEU A 199 8.15 9.82 -11.96
CA LEU A 199 7.80 11.02 -11.22
C LEU A 199 9.04 11.70 -10.65
N LEU A 200 9.22 12.98 -10.94
CA LEU A 200 10.27 13.84 -10.41
C LEU A 200 9.67 14.88 -9.46
N GLY A 201 10.17 15.00 -8.25
CA GLY A 201 9.66 15.97 -7.28
C GLY A 201 10.51 16.08 -6.03
N ILE A 202 9.93 16.57 -4.97
CA ILE A 202 10.58 16.72 -3.66
C ILE A 202 9.85 15.81 -2.67
N ALA A 203 10.54 14.79 -2.16
CA ALA A 203 9.92 13.85 -1.24
C ALA A 203 9.52 14.53 0.07
N THR A 204 8.27 14.29 0.51
CA THR A 204 7.80 14.76 1.82
C THR A 204 8.60 14.07 2.94
N PRO A 205 9.21 14.84 3.87
CA PRO A 205 9.92 14.26 5.01
C PRO A 205 8.98 13.34 5.83
N GLY A 206 9.40 12.10 6.08
CA GLY A 206 8.59 11.14 6.84
C GLY A 206 7.45 10.48 6.08
N GLY A 207 7.29 10.73 4.77
CA GLY A 207 6.29 10.06 3.93
C GLY A 207 6.57 8.56 3.76
N PRO A 208 5.52 7.74 3.48
CA PRO A 208 5.66 6.30 3.26
C PRO A 208 6.49 6.04 1.99
N GLY A 209 7.73 5.67 2.16
CA GLY A 209 8.75 5.46 1.12
C GLY A 209 10.14 5.72 1.66
N ARG A 210 10.27 6.54 2.68
CA ARG A 210 11.45 6.55 3.57
C ARG A 210 11.15 5.58 4.71
N GLY A 211 11.75 4.39 4.66
CA GLY A 211 11.63 3.41 5.73
C GLY A 211 11.99 4.01 7.10
N PRO A 212 11.45 3.47 8.22
CA PRO A 212 11.63 3.99 9.58
C PRO A 212 13.09 4.04 10.08
N PHE A 213 14.05 3.55 9.29
CA PHE A 213 15.48 3.53 9.62
C PHE A 213 16.26 4.80 9.23
N MET A 214 15.56 5.88 8.83
CA MET A 214 16.23 7.14 8.44
C MET A 214 16.36 8.17 9.58
N SER A 215 15.97 7.84 10.81
CA SER A 215 16.08 8.75 11.97
C SER A 215 17.13 8.27 12.96
N GLY A 216 18.36 8.11 12.50
CA GLY A 216 19.47 7.70 13.34
C GLY A 216 20.78 8.32 12.90
N ALA A 217 20.88 9.65 12.92
CA ALA A 217 22.18 10.28 13.06
C ALA A 217 22.60 10.10 14.53
N PRO A 218 23.72 9.44 14.86
CA PRO A 218 24.24 9.47 16.20
C PRO A 218 24.72 10.89 16.48
N ASN A 219 24.10 11.55 17.48
CA ASN A 219 24.67 12.75 18.07
C ASN A 219 26.04 12.35 18.64
N GLY A 220 27.09 12.71 17.91
CA GLY A 220 28.45 12.66 18.42
C GLY A 220 28.58 13.63 19.62
N LYS A 221 29.05 13.08 20.71
CA LYS A 221 29.78 13.83 21.73
C LYS A 221 31.26 13.77 21.41
#